data_0bc0294df657ea07a34c637427fe220b
#
_entry.id   0bc0294df657ea07a34c637427fe220b
#
_cell.length_a   1.000
_cell.length_b   1.000
_cell.length_c   1.000
_cell.angle_alpha   90.00
_cell.angle_beta   90.00
_cell.angle_gamma   90.00
#
_symmetry.space_group_name_H-M   'P 1'
#
loop_
_entity.id
_entity.type
_entity.pdbx_description
1 polymer ?
#
loop_
_entity_poly.entity_id
_entity_poly.type
_entity_poly.pdbx_seq_one_letter_code
_entity_poly.pdbx_strand_id
1 'polypeptide(L)'
;MNICFIIDREYFVFKGCNMSVTCYSLGAAQEVTGSKHIFEVDGRSFMVDCGAFQGKRSDSDRKNRDFDFAPDKIESVILTHAHYDHCGLLPILAKNGYRGNIYATPATRDLANIVMMDSARIQARDAEYLRKQASKKGEKFNWKPLFTEDDCVKAANQIISLSYNRQMYIAPDVQLEFFDAGHILGSSFAYITITGQRKNPISGQVAGGFGIGGRRLWHRLFSRNVMPQNAKNLGGSVVSGEEALRGAPSDEIRILYTGDLGRPGKPIVRDPSVSMPAPDYIFMESTYGNRLHEKQSAAMDDLVRLVKKAVERKGKIIIPTFAIERAQEMVYFLHLLVDQKKIPQIPIYVDSPMAANATGIFQLHPECYDEETNEAFLRHHKNPFGFASLTTITSVDESKELNKKNGPMIILSADGMCEAGRILHHLANNISNPNNIILLVGYMAENTLGRKIRDGVKEVHILGDYYKVQAEVETINAFSAHADYEESVEWLNSLDTSRLKKIFLVHGEKDAQEYMKKHLNQNGYKDVEIVKYGEVYNLE
;
A
#
# COMPACT_ATOMS: atom_id res chain seq x y z
N MET A 1 -61.81 -44.80 24.98
CA MET A 1 -61.13 -43.72 25.65
C MET A 1 -60.09 -43.17 24.63
N ASN A 2 -60.56 -42.23 23.79
CA ASN A 2 -59.74 -41.67 22.72
C ASN A 2 -59.03 -40.44 23.26
N ILE A 3 -57.70 -40.44 23.26
CA ILE A 3 -56.88 -39.31 23.61
C ILE A 3 -56.46 -38.67 22.28
N CYS A 4 -57.02 -37.48 21.98
CA CYS A 4 -56.65 -36.67 20.85
C CYS A 4 -55.47 -35.80 21.27
N PHE A 5 -54.31 -35.94 20.63
CA PHE A 5 -53.20 -35.00 20.78
C PHE A 5 -53.38 -33.90 19.75
N ILE A 6 -53.68 -32.70 20.22
CA ILE A 6 -53.61 -31.47 19.44
C ILE A 6 -52.15 -31.03 19.46
N ILE A 7 -51.47 -31.08 18.30
CA ILE A 7 -50.16 -30.51 18.14
C ILE A 7 -50.37 -29.07 17.60
N ASP A 8 -50.19 -28.09 18.47
CA ASP A 8 -50.12 -26.69 18.09
C ASP A 8 -48.89 -26.49 17.18
N ARG A 9 -49.14 -26.06 15.95
CA ARG A 9 -48.09 -25.62 15.05
C ARG A 9 -47.72 -24.19 15.43
N GLU A 10 -46.72 -24.02 16.30
CA GLU A 10 -46.00 -22.74 16.39
C GLU A 10 -45.20 -22.55 15.11
N TYR A 11 -45.61 -21.58 14.31
CA TYR A 11 -44.79 -21.05 13.24
C TYR A 11 -43.64 -20.26 13.87
N PHE A 12 -42.48 -20.87 13.98
CA PHE A 12 -41.24 -20.14 14.19
C PHE A 12 -40.98 -19.30 12.94
N VAL A 13 -41.40 -18.04 12.98
CA VAL A 13 -40.90 -17.02 12.04
C VAL A 13 -39.46 -16.78 12.41
N PHE A 14 -38.55 -17.46 11.72
CA PHE A 14 -37.14 -17.07 11.76
C PHE A 14 -37.03 -15.64 11.20
N LYS A 15 -36.90 -14.63 12.07
CA LYS A 15 -36.37 -13.33 11.67
C LYS A 15 -35.07 -13.62 10.96
N GLY A 16 -34.98 -13.26 9.67
CA GLY A 16 -33.74 -13.32 8.91
C GLY A 16 -32.64 -12.65 9.75
N CYS A 17 -31.56 -13.38 10.03
CA CYS A 17 -30.38 -12.78 10.63
C CYS A 17 -29.80 -11.90 9.54
N ASN A 18 -30.02 -10.59 9.60
CA ASN A 18 -29.39 -9.64 8.71
C ASN A 18 -27.88 -9.80 8.89
N MET A 19 -27.13 -9.86 7.78
CA MET A 19 -25.67 -9.85 7.78
C MET A 19 -25.20 -8.58 8.50
N SER A 20 -24.33 -8.74 9.50
CA SER A 20 -23.76 -7.60 10.24
C SER A 20 -22.36 -7.33 9.72
N VAL A 21 -22.17 -6.16 9.10
CA VAL A 21 -20.87 -5.69 8.66
C VAL A 21 -20.57 -4.37 9.35
N THR A 22 -19.45 -4.34 10.08
CA THR A 22 -18.96 -3.11 10.71
C THR A 22 -17.52 -2.85 10.28
N CYS A 23 -17.06 -1.60 10.39
CA CYS A 23 -15.66 -1.25 10.16
C CYS A 23 -15.18 -0.19 11.15
N TYR A 24 -13.88 -0.19 11.42
CA TYR A 24 -13.20 0.82 12.22
C TYR A 24 -11.71 0.90 11.84
N SER A 25 -11.09 2.03 12.14
CA SER A 25 -9.69 2.28 11.79
C SER A 25 -8.83 2.51 13.02
N LEU A 26 -7.65 1.86 13.07
CA LEU A 26 -6.67 1.95 14.15
C LEU A 26 -5.37 2.60 13.67
N GLY A 27 -5.48 3.53 12.73
CA GLY A 27 -4.44 4.34 12.12
C GLY A 27 -4.90 4.87 10.79
N ALA A 28 -4.14 5.77 10.19
CA ALA A 28 -4.54 6.53 9.00
C ALA A 28 -5.94 7.18 9.13
N ALA A 29 -6.33 7.55 10.36
CA ALA A 29 -7.58 8.19 10.71
C ALA A 29 -7.25 9.61 11.23
N GLN A 30 -7.46 10.61 10.38
CA GLN A 30 -7.03 12.01 10.56
C GLN A 30 -5.49 12.17 10.68
N GLU A 31 -4.75 11.19 10.18
CA GLU A 31 -3.30 11.17 10.00
C GLU A 31 -2.95 10.33 8.76
N VAL A 32 -1.75 10.52 8.21
CA VAL A 32 -1.31 9.88 6.95
C VAL A 32 -0.67 8.52 7.19
N THR A 33 -0.23 8.17 8.41
CA THR A 33 0.58 6.98 8.65
C THR A 33 -0.10 5.93 9.50
N GLY A 34 0.42 4.71 9.47
CA GLY A 34 -0.05 3.62 10.33
C GLY A 34 -1.34 2.97 9.87
N SER A 35 -1.56 2.88 8.56
CA SER A 35 -2.79 2.34 7.95
C SER A 35 -3.16 0.97 8.52
N LYS A 36 -4.31 0.91 9.20
CA LYS A 36 -4.92 -0.29 9.78
C LYS A 36 -6.42 -0.11 9.82
N HIS A 37 -7.14 -0.86 8.98
CA HIS A 37 -8.59 -0.77 8.89
C HIS A 37 -9.18 -2.17 9.06
N ILE A 38 -10.10 -2.32 9.99
CA ILE A 38 -10.67 -3.62 10.33
C ILE A 38 -12.13 -3.66 9.88
N PHE A 39 -12.51 -4.73 9.20
CA PHE A 39 -13.89 -5.09 8.90
C PHE A 39 -14.28 -6.28 9.74
N GLU A 40 -15.45 -6.22 10.33
CA GLU A 40 -16.05 -7.36 11.02
C GLU A 40 -17.28 -7.83 10.24
N VAL A 41 -17.28 -9.10 9.88
CA VAL A 41 -18.36 -9.78 9.16
C VAL A 41 -18.87 -10.92 10.03
N ASP A 42 -20.06 -10.78 10.58
CA ASP A 42 -20.66 -11.79 11.48
C ASP A 42 -19.70 -12.25 12.61
N GLY A 43 -18.96 -11.30 13.20
CA GLY A 43 -18.02 -11.53 14.31
C GLY A 43 -16.64 -12.06 13.90
N ARG A 44 -16.33 -12.13 12.61
CA ARG A 44 -14.97 -12.43 12.07
C ARG A 44 -14.31 -11.15 11.62
N SER A 45 -13.05 -10.96 11.99
CA SER A 45 -12.31 -9.71 11.71
C SER A 45 -11.33 -9.91 10.56
N PHE A 46 -11.38 -9.00 9.59
CA PHE A 46 -10.48 -8.89 8.45
C PHE A 46 -9.79 -7.53 8.52
N MET A 47 -8.52 -7.47 8.15
CA MET A 47 -7.76 -6.22 8.21
C MET A 47 -7.30 -5.82 6.81
N VAL A 48 -7.42 -4.54 6.47
CA VAL A 48 -6.75 -3.93 5.32
C VAL A 48 -5.58 -3.12 5.83
N ASP A 49 -4.39 -3.45 5.34
CA ASP A 49 -3.08 -2.95 5.73
C ASP A 49 -2.72 -3.19 7.20
N CYS A 50 -1.43 -3.21 7.49
CA CYS A 50 -0.86 -3.26 8.83
C CYS A 50 0.41 -2.42 8.88
N GLY A 51 0.21 -1.11 8.78
CA GLY A 51 1.27 -0.14 8.58
C GLY A 51 1.86 0.42 9.86
N ALA A 52 3.08 0.92 9.72
CA ALA A 52 3.80 1.59 10.80
C ALA A 52 3.47 3.08 10.87
N PHE A 53 3.29 3.58 12.08
CA PHE A 53 3.27 5.03 12.32
C PHE A 53 4.66 5.61 12.11
N GLN A 54 4.72 6.75 11.44
CA GLN A 54 5.94 7.51 11.17
C GLN A 54 5.83 8.91 11.76
N GLY A 55 6.95 9.66 11.82
CA GLY A 55 7.02 11.00 12.38
C GLY A 55 7.87 11.06 13.65
N LYS A 56 7.48 11.82 14.66
CA LYS A 56 8.29 12.02 15.88
C LYS A 56 8.58 10.67 16.56
N ARG A 57 9.88 10.34 16.70
CA ARG A 57 10.37 9.02 17.12
C ARG A 57 9.73 8.51 18.41
N SER A 58 9.52 9.37 19.42
CA SER A 58 8.90 8.95 20.70
C SER A 58 7.45 8.51 20.54
N ASP A 59 6.71 9.18 19.66
CA ASP A 59 5.29 8.95 19.47
C ASP A 59 5.06 7.75 18.54
N SER A 60 5.83 7.69 17.45
CA SER A 60 5.77 6.56 16.52
C SER A 60 6.24 5.25 17.18
N ASP A 61 7.32 5.27 17.98
CA ASP A 61 7.79 4.05 18.70
C ASP A 61 6.73 3.53 19.67
N ARG A 62 6.04 4.41 20.41
CA ARG A 62 4.94 4.04 21.30
C ARG A 62 3.76 3.44 20.52
N LYS A 63 3.24 4.15 19.51
CA LYS A 63 2.12 3.69 18.68
C LYS A 63 2.42 2.36 17.96
N ASN A 64 3.67 2.13 17.57
CA ASN A 64 4.08 0.91 16.86
C ASN A 64 4.27 -0.30 17.79
N ARG A 65 4.37 -0.11 19.12
CA ARG A 65 4.50 -1.21 20.09
C ARG A 65 3.17 -1.71 20.61
N ASP A 66 2.18 -0.84 20.67
CA ASP A 66 0.89 -1.13 21.28
C ASP A 66 -0.14 -1.43 20.16
N PHE A 67 -0.64 -2.66 20.09
CA PHE A 67 -1.78 -2.99 19.26
C PHE A 67 -3.06 -2.85 20.07
N ASP A 68 -4.01 -2.06 19.57
CA ASP A 68 -5.34 -1.91 20.16
C ASP A 68 -6.31 -3.02 19.71
N PHE A 69 -5.77 -4.16 19.28
CA PHE A 69 -6.52 -5.36 18.86
C PHE A 69 -5.71 -6.63 19.14
N ALA A 70 -6.39 -7.76 19.13
CA ALA A 70 -5.78 -9.08 19.33
C ALA A 70 -5.38 -9.69 17.96
N PRO A 71 -4.08 -9.84 17.64
CA PRO A 71 -3.62 -10.35 16.34
C PRO A 71 -4.13 -11.74 15.98
N ASP A 72 -4.35 -12.60 16.99
CA ASP A 72 -4.88 -13.95 16.81
C ASP A 72 -6.37 -13.99 16.45
N LYS A 73 -7.08 -12.88 16.53
CA LYS A 73 -8.49 -12.73 16.12
C LYS A 73 -8.67 -12.30 14.68
N ILE A 74 -7.61 -11.80 14.04
CA ILE A 74 -7.66 -11.43 12.63
C ILE A 74 -7.63 -12.69 11.77
N GLU A 75 -8.66 -12.89 10.95
CA GLU A 75 -8.78 -14.05 10.06
C GLU A 75 -7.84 -13.94 8.86
N SER A 76 -7.82 -12.77 8.21
CA SER A 76 -6.87 -12.49 7.14
C SER A 76 -6.54 -11.00 7.03
N VAL A 77 -5.39 -10.72 6.41
CA VAL A 77 -4.94 -9.37 6.08
C VAL A 77 -4.94 -9.19 4.57
N ILE A 78 -5.38 -8.03 4.11
CA ILE A 78 -5.35 -7.59 2.72
C ILE A 78 -4.33 -6.46 2.66
N LEU A 79 -3.23 -6.63 1.93
CA LEU A 79 -2.18 -5.62 1.80
C LEU A 79 -2.33 -4.91 0.45
N THR A 80 -2.62 -3.62 0.49
CA THR A 80 -2.85 -2.80 -0.70
C THR A 80 -1.57 -2.51 -1.46
N HIS A 81 -0.50 -2.15 -0.76
CA HIS A 81 0.82 -1.86 -1.35
C HIS A 81 1.95 -1.91 -0.32
N ALA A 82 3.19 -1.71 -0.78
CA ALA A 82 4.38 -2.00 0.00
C ALA A 82 5.01 -0.78 0.70
N HIS A 83 4.35 0.37 0.81
CA HIS A 83 4.87 1.44 1.65
C HIS A 83 4.89 1.04 3.13
N TYR A 84 5.83 1.61 3.88
CA TYR A 84 6.08 1.22 5.27
C TYR A 84 4.90 1.52 6.20
N ASP A 85 4.14 2.55 5.93
CA ASP A 85 2.91 2.91 6.63
C ASP A 85 1.69 2.05 6.25
N HIS A 86 1.87 1.07 5.35
CA HIS A 86 0.88 0.04 5.00
C HIS A 86 1.34 -1.38 5.32
N CYS A 87 2.63 -1.71 5.24
CA CYS A 87 3.15 -3.06 5.48
C CYS A 87 4.07 -3.19 6.71
N GLY A 88 4.52 -2.08 7.30
CA GLY A 88 5.65 -2.03 8.23
C GLY A 88 5.46 -2.78 9.55
N LEU A 89 4.22 -3.08 9.98
CA LEU A 89 3.94 -3.83 11.20
C LEU A 89 3.51 -5.29 10.97
N LEU A 90 3.49 -5.77 9.73
CA LEU A 90 3.24 -7.19 9.44
C LEU A 90 4.17 -8.14 10.22
N PRO A 91 5.49 -7.83 10.39
CA PRO A 91 6.37 -8.67 11.21
C PRO A 91 5.96 -8.72 12.68
N ILE A 92 5.46 -7.61 13.25
CA ILE A 92 4.96 -7.59 14.64
C ILE A 92 3.65 -8.38 14.74
N LEU A 93 2.77 -8.26 13.75
CA LEU A 93 1.54 -9.03 13.70
C LEU A 93 1.83 -10.54 13.74
N ALA A 94 2.76 -11.02 12.88
CA ALA A 94 3.20 -12.42 12.85
C ALA A 94 3.88 -12.85 14.16
N LYS A 95 4.73 -11.98 14.76
CA LYS A 95 5.39 -12.21 16.05
C LYS A 95 4.38 -12.37 17.19
N ASN A 96 3.29 -11.59 17.18
CA ASN A 96 2.29 -11.55 18.23
C ASN A 96 1.14 -12.56 18.05
N GLY A 97 1.32 -13.58 17.22
CA GLY A 97 0.42 -14.74 17.18
C GLY A 97 -0.52 -14.79 15.97
N TYR A 98 -0.49 -13.85 15.07
CA TYR A 98 -1.23 -13.95 13.80
C TYR A 98 -0.83 -15.22 13.03
N ARG A 99 -1.83 -15.95 12.53
CA ARG A 99 -1.64 -17.22 11.80
C ARG A 99 -2.40 -17.28 10.47
N GLY A 100 -3.15 -16.22 10.16
CA GLY A 100 -3.93 -16.11 8.92
C GLY A 100 -3.06 -15.85 7.69
N ASN A 101 -3.70 -15.72 6.55
CA ASN A 101 -3.06 -15.37 5.29
C ASN A 101 -3.01 -13.84 5.11
N ILE A 102 -1.97 -13.37 4.45
CA ILE A 102 -1.84 -11.99 3.98
C ILE A 102 -1.99 -12.02 2.46
N TYR A 103 -3.01 -11.37 1.91
CA TYR A 103 -3.23 -11.31 0.46
C TYR A 103 -2.64 -10.03 -0.10
N ALA A 104 -1.85 -10.14 -1.16
CA ALA A 104 -1.21 -9.01 -1.85
C ALA A 104 -1.00 -9.32 -3.34
N THR A 105 -0.74 -8.31 -4.15
CA THR A 105 -0.27 -8.54 -5.52
C THR A 105 1.14 -9.16 -5.52
N PRO A 106 1.58 -9.82 -6.59
CA PRO A 106 2.93 -10.38 -6.67
C PRO A 106 4.02 -9.34 -6.42
N ALA A 107 3.94 -8.16 -7.05
CA ALA A 107 4.92 -7.10 -6.88
C ALA A 107 4.89 -6.49 -5.47
N THR A 108 3.70 -6.28 -4.90
CA THR A 108 3.56 -5.83 -3.50
C THR A 108 4.19 -6.82 -2.52
N ARG A 109 4.01 -8.13 -2.70
CA ARG A 109 4.67 -9.16 -1.87
C ARG A 109 6.19 -9.02 -1.88
N ASP A 110 6.77 -8.90 -3.07
CA ASP A 110 8.22 -8.86 -3.23
C ASP A 110 8.81 -7.56 -2.69
N LEU A 111 8.14 -6.42 -2.93
CA LEU A 111 8.53 -5.12 -2.36
C LEU A 111 8.34 -5.08 -0.83
N ALA A 112 7.22 -5.56 -0.28
CA ALA A 112 6.98 -5.57 1.16
C ALA A 112 8.05 -6.40 1.90
N ASN A 113 8.51 -7.51 1.29
CA ASN A 113 9.58 -8.32 1.86
C ASN A 113 10.88 -7.51 2.03
N ILE A 114 11.32 -6.77 1.01
CA ILE A 114 12.54 -5.96 1.13
C ILE A 114 12.37 -4.80 2.09
N VAL A 115 11.17 -4.18 2.16
CA VAL A 115 10.85 -3.09 3.10
C VAL A 115 10.94 -3.56 4.55
N MET A 116 10.29 -4.69 4.86
CA MET A 116 10.31 -5.27 6.21
C MET A 116 11.73 -5.66 6.62
N MET A 117 12.49 -6.33 5.74
CA MET A 117 13.86 -6.77 6.01
C MET A 117 14.81 -5.59 6.22
N ASP A 118 14.72 -4.53 5.40
CA ASP A 118 15.56 -3.34 5.57
C ASP A 118 15.24 -2.63 6.89
N SER A 119 13.96 -2.50 7.22
CA SER A 119 13.53 -1.93 8.51
C SER A 119 14.07 -2.72 9.71
N ALA A 120 14.03 -4.05 9.67
CA ALA A 120 14.61 -4.90 10.73
C ALA A 120 16.11 -4.64 10.91
N ARG A 121 16.85 -4.54 9.79
CA ARG A 121 18.30 -4.27 9.80
C ARG A 121 18.63 -2.87 10.30
N ILE A 122 17.84 -1.87 9.94
CA ILE A 122 17.99 -0.49 10.45
C ILE A 122 17.79 -0.49 11.96
N GLN A 123 16.70 -1.08 12.45
CA GLN A 123 16.39 -1.14 13.89
C GLN A 123 17.47 -1.90 14.67
N ALA A 124 18.02 -2.98 14.13
CA ALA A 124 19.10 -3.72 14.76
C ALA A 124 20.39 -2.88 14.90
N ARG A 125 20.76 -2.13 13.85
CA ARG A 125 21.90 -1.20 13.87
C ARG A 125 21.69 -0.05 14.85
N ASP A 126 20.49 0.51 14.88
CA ASP A 126 20.11 1.55 15.84
C ASP A 126 20.22 1.06 17.29
N ALA A 127 19.74 -0.16 17.56
CA ALA A 127 19.85 -0.76 18.88
C ALA A 127 21.31 -0.93 19.32
N GLU A 128 22.18 -1.38 18.41
CA GLU A 128 23.60 -1.52 18.68
C GLU A 128 24.27 -0.17 18.96
N TYR A 129 23.97 0.85 18.15
CA TYR A 129 24.49 2.20 18.32
C TYR A 129 24.05 2.80 19.67
N LEU A 130 22.75 2.77 19.97
CA LEU A 130 22.20 3.31 21.23
C LEU A 130 22.75 2.58 22.45
N ARG A 131 22.95 1.25 22.38
CA ARG A 131 23.56 0.45 23.43
C ARG A 131 25.01 0.90 23.70
N LYS A 132 25.79 1.13 22.62
CA LYS A 132 27.17 1.64 22.73
C LYS A 132 27.20 3.03 23.36
N GLN A 133 26.25 3.90 23.02
CA GLN A 133 26.14 5.25 23.61
C GLN A 133 25.77 5.20 25.11
N ALA A 134 24.76 4.40 25.47
CA ALA A 134 24.36 4.21 26.86
C ALA A 134 25.52 3.66 27.72
N SER A 135 26.26 2.68 27.19
CA SER A 135 27.46 2.11 27.88
C SER A 135 28.52 3.19 28.13
N LYS A 136 28.78 4.09 27.17
CA LYS A 136 29.75 5.19 27.35
C LYS A 136 29.30 6.19 28.42
N LYS A 137 28.01 6.35 28.64
CA LYS A 137 27.42 7.26 29.64
C LYS A 137 27.14 6.59 30.98
N GLY A 138 27.35 5.27 31.10
CA GLY A 138 27.02 4.49 32.29
C GLY A 138 25.51 4.33 32.52
N GLU A 139 24.71 4.52 31.48
CA GLU A 139 23.24 4.44 31.51
C GLU A 139 22.74 3.03 31.18
N LYS A 140 21.57 2.63 31.74
CA LYS A 140 20.90 1.38 31.36
C LYS A 140 20.27 1.50 29.98
N PHE A 141 20.53 0.53 29.12
CA PHE A 141 19.93 0.44 27.79
C PHE A 141 18.73 -0.50 27.81
N ASN A 142 17.53 0.03 27.51
CA ASN A 142 16.27 -0.72 27.56
C ASN A 142 15.53 -0.78 26.22
N TRP A 143 15.95 0.02 25.20
CA TRP A 143 15.26 0.01 23.91
C TRP A 143 15.57 -1.27 23.11
N LYS A 144 14.55 -1.85 22.52
CA LYS A 144 14.65 -3.07 21.68
C LYS A 144 14.01 -2.81 20.32
N PRO A 145 14.53 -3.41 19.24
CA PRO A 145 13.86 -3.42 17.95
C PRO A 145 12.42 -3.94 18.07
N LEU A 146 11.53 -3.40 17.26
CA LEU A 146 10.12 -3.82 17.21
C LEU A 146 10.02 -5.29 16.79
N PHE A 147 10.81 -5.68 15.80
CA PHE A 147 10.87 -7.03 15.22
C PHE A 147 12.26 -7.33 14.69
N THR A 148 12.48 -8.57 14.34
CA THR A 148 13.74 -9.12 13.81
C THR A 148 13.58 -9.57 12.35
N GLU A 149 14.69 -9.90 11.68
CA GLU A 149 14.65 -10.49 10.33
C GLU A 149 13.85 -11.81 10.32
N ASP A 150 13.95 -12.64 11.37
CA ASP A 150 13.15 -13.87 11.50
C ASP A 150 11.63 -13.59 11.56
N ASP A 151 11.23 -12.50 12.19
CA ASP A 151 9.83 -12.11 12.24
C ASP A 151 9.35 -11.62 10.85
N CYS A 152 10.22 -10.97 10.07
CA CYS A 152 9.96 -10.62 8.67
C CYS A 152 9.77 -11.87 7.80
N VAL A 153 10.63 -12.89 7.97
CA VAL A 153 10.49 -14.16 7.25
C VAL A 153 9.17 -14.86 7.58
N LYS A 154 8.73 -14.83 8.85
CA LYS A 154 7.41 -15.38 9.23
C LYS A 154 6.28 -14.65 8.52
N ALA A 155 6.29 -13.31 8.53
CA ALA A 155 5.27 -12.52 7.83
C ALA A 155 5.29 -12.78 6.32
N ALA A 156 6.46 -12.78 5.69
CA ALA A 156 6.62 -13.05 4.26
C ALA A 156 6.06 -14.42 3.84
N ASN A 157 6.25 -15.46 4.67
CA ASN A 157 5.71 -16.80 4.43
C ASN A 157 4.17 -16.89 4.54
N GLN A 158 3.52 -15.90 5.13
CA GLN A 158 2.05 -15.80 5.19
C GLN A 158 1.44 -15.06 3.99
N ILE A 159 2.28 -14.44 3.12
CA ILE A 159 1.79 -13.66 1.98
C ILE A 159 1.44 -14.59 0.82
N ILE A 160 0.16 -14.56 0.43
CA ILE A 160 -0.39 -15.23 -0.75
C ILE A 160 -0.58 -14.19 -1.85
N SER A 161 0.00 -14.44 -3.02
CA SER A 161 -0.14 -13.54 -4.16
C SER A 161 -1.45 -13.74 -4.90
N LEU A 162 -2.15 -12.66 -5.18
CA LEU A 162 -3.34 -12.61 -6.01
C LEU A 162 -3.12 -11.56 -7.12
N SER A 163 -3.15 -11.98 -8.37
CA SER A 163 -3.00 -11.08 -9.52
C SER A 163 -4.21 -10.16 -9.67
N TYR A 164 -4.01 -9.00 -10.29
CA TYR A 164 -5.10 -8.08 -10.64
C TYR A 164 -6.22 -8.76 -11.44
N ASN A 165 -7.44 -8.28 -11.25
CA ASN A 165 -8.66 -8.73 -11.94
C ASN A 165 -8.92 -10.23 -11.76
N ARG A 166 -8.51 -10.79 -10.61
CA ARG A 166 -8.82 -12.16 -10.20
C ARG A 166 -9.55 -12.17 -8.88
N GLN A 167 -10.67 -12.83 -8.87
CA GLN A 167 -11.49 -13.03 -7.67
C GLN A 167 -11.00 -14.23 -6.87
N MET A 168 -10.95 -14.08 -5.54
CA MET A 168 -10.61 -15.15 -4.60
C MET A 168 -11.49 -15.06 -3.37
N TYR A 169 -12.05 -16.19 -2.94
CA TYR A 169 -12.69 -16.28 -1.63
C TYR A 169 -11.62 -16.35 -0.55
N ILE A 170 -11.57 -15.35 0.31
CA ILE A 170 -10.70 -15.30 1.50
C ILE A 170 -11.39 -15.84 2.75
N ALA A 171 -12.72 -15.95 2.68
CA ALA A 171 -13.60 -16.66 3.60
C ALA A 171 -14.85 -17.12 2.81
N PRO A 172 -15.69 -18.01 3.35
CA PRO A 172 -16.83 -18.57 2.61
C PRO A 172 -17.81 -17.54 2.03
N ASP A 173 -17.90 -16.38 2.63
CA ASP A 173 -18.81 -15.29 2.31
C ASP A 173 -18.07 -13.96 1.98
N VAL A 174 -16.75 -13.99 1.96
CA VAL A 174 -15.91 -12.81 1.66
C VAL A 174 -15.03 -13.09 0.45
N GLN A 175 -15.26 -12.36 -0.61
CA GLN A 175 -14.49 -12.41 -1.85
C GLN A 175 -13.63 -11.17 -1.98
N LEU A 176 -12.38 -11.33 -2.40
CA LEU A 176 -11.41 -10.29 -2.67
C LEU A 176 -11.05 -10.27 -4.15
N GLU A 177 -10.94 -9.07 -4.70
CA GLU A 177 -10.37 -8.81 -6.02
C GLU A 177 -9.46 -7.58 -5.94
N PHE A 178 -8.30 -7.61 -6.59
CA PHE A 178 -7.40 -6.47 -6.70
C PHE A 178 -7.53 -5.79 -8.05
N PHE A 179 -7.62 -4.46 -8.04
CA PHE A 179 -7.51 -3.59 -9.21
C PHE A 179 -6.29 -2.69 -9.07
N ASP A 180 -5.67 -2.28 -10.18
CA ASP A 180 -4.47 -1.44 -10.13
C ASP A 180 -4.80 -0.06 -9.55
N ALA A 181 -4.06 0.37 -8.53
CA ALA A 181 -4.25 1.68 -7.90
C ALA A 181 -3.37 2.78 -8.53
N GLY A 182 -2.43 2.43 -9.41
CA GLY A 182 -1.59 3.39 -10.11
C GLY A 182 -0.65 4.22 -9.22
N HIS A 183 -0.45 3.80 -7.96
CA HIS A 183 0.31 4.57 -6.97
C HIS A 183 1.80 4.22 -7.00
N ILE A 184 2.13 2.97 -6.74
CA ILE A 184 3.48 2.39 -6.87
C ILE A 184 3.39 1.02 -7.54
N LEU A 185 4.53 0.45 -7.91
CA LEU A 185 4.59 -0.90 -8.48
C LEU A 185 3.82 -1.90 -7.61
N GLY A 186 2.83 -2.56 -8.18
CA GLY A 186 2.03 -3.57 -7.48
C GLY A 186 0.91 -3.01 -6.59
N SER A 187 0.79 -1.70 -6.43
CA SER A 187 -0.29 -1.09 -5.62
C SER A 187 -1.67 -1.49 -6.13
N SER A 188 -2.61 -1.68 -5.22
CA SER A 188 -3.93 -2.17 -5.57
C SER A 188 -5.05 -1.54 -4.75
N PHE A 189 -6.16 -1.32 -5.42
CA PHE A 189 -7.45 -1.21 -4.76
C PHE A 189 -7.85 -2.60 -4.25
N ALA A 190 -8.32 -2.67 -3.02
CA ALA A 190 -8.93 -3.89 -2.49
C ALA A 190 -10.46 -3.79 -2.66
N TYR A 191 -11.00 -4.58 -3.58
CA TYR A 191 -12.42 -4.69 -3.80
C TYR A 191 -12.96 -5.92 -3.08
N ILE A 192 -13.81 -5.71 -2.08
CA ILE A 192 -14.29 -6.73 -1.17
C ILE A 192 -15.79 -6.90 -1.39
N THR A 193 -16.21 -8.11 -1.75
CA THR A 193 -17.61 -8.48 -1.87
C THR A 193 -17.99 -9.40 -0.72
N ILE A 194 -18.96 -8.98 0.09
CA ILE A 194 -19.47 -9.74 1.24
C ILE A 194 -20.88 -10.21 0.89
N THR A 195 -21.11 -11.51 0.92
CA THR A 195 -22.42 -12.12 0.60
C THR A 195 -23.05 -12.73 1.82
N GLY A 196 -24.29 -12.39 2.12
CA GLY A 196 -25.04 -13.02 3.20
C GLY A 196 -25.08 -14.56 3.01
N GLN A 197 -24.75 -15.31 4.05
CA GLN A 197 -24.86 -16.77 3.99
C GLN A 197 -26.33 -17.15 3.74
N ARG A 198 -26.63 -17.62 2.53
CA ARG A 198 -27.89 -18.35 2.31
C ARG A 198 -27.81 -19.60 3.18
N LYS A 199 -28.55 -19.63 4.29
CA LYS A 199 -28.87 -20.90 4.95
C LYS A 199 -29.70 -21.68 3.94
N ASN A 200 -29.05 -22.53 3.13
CA ASN A 200 -29.77 -23.55 2.38
C ASN A 200 -30.59 -24.32 3.39
N PRO A 201 -31.92 -24.37 3.26
CA PRO A 201 -32.68 -25.33 4.00
C PRO A 201 -32.34 -26.70 3.40
N ILE A 202 -31.28 -27.33 3.92
CA ILE A 202 -31.12 -28.75 3.70
C ILE A 202 -32.30 -29.38 4.43
N SER A 203 -33.39 -29.58 3.71
CA SER A 203 -34.47 -30.47 4.12
C SER A 203 -33.92 -31.89 4.09
N GLY A 204 -33.08 -32.19 5.06
CA GLY A 204 -32.58 -33.53 5.29
C GLY A 204 -33.63 -34.33 6.04
N GLN A 205 -34.53 -34.95 5.34
CA GLN A 205 -35.09 -36.22 5.84
C GLN A 205 -33.96 -37.25 5.82
N VAL A 206 -33.22 -37.37 6.89
CA VAL A 206 -32.45 -38.60 7.16
C VAL A 206 -33.31 -39.46 8.06
N ALA A 207 -34.07 -40.34 7.44
CA ALA A 207 -34.67 -41.46 8.12
C ALA A 207 -33.59 -42.52 8.41
N GLY A 208 -33.51 -42.98 9.66
CA GLY A 208 -33.05 -44.31 10.02
C GLY A 208 -31.54 -44.49 10.17
N GLY A 209 -31.16 -44.79 11.40
CA GLY A 209 -29.82 -45.11 11.85
C GLY A 209 -29.16 -46.31 11.15
N PHE A 210 -27.85 -46.36 11.32
CA PHE A 210 -27.08 -47.57 11.63
C PHE A 210 -25.68 -47.16 12.08
N GLY A 211 -25.21 -47.86 13.09
CA GLY A 211 -24.01 -47.57 13.85
C GLY A 211 -22.71 -48.04 13.20
N ILE A 212 -21.66 -47.54 13.78
CA ILE A 212 -20.30 -48.11 13.98
C ILE A 212 -19.58 -48.69 12.75
N GLY A 213 -18.45 -48.07 12.40
CA GLY A 213 -17.30 -48.78 11.84
C GLY A 213 -16.72 -48.24 10.56
N GLY A 214 -15.47 -47.80 10.63
CA GLY A 214 -14.58 -47.99 9.52
C GLY A 214 -13.98 -46.74 8.85
N ARG A 215 -12.87 -46.24 9.40
CA ARG A 215 -11.81 -45.61 8.62
C ARG A 215 -11.47 -46.54 7.44
N ARG A 216 -11.75 -46.10 6.21
CA ARG A 216 -11.17 -46.53 4.90
C ARG A 216 -12.21 -46.41 3.80
N LEU A 217 -12.40 -45.25 3.20
CA LEU A 217 -12.97 -45.12 1.84
C LEU A 217 -12.70 -43.74 1.18
N TRP A 218 -11.48 -43.20 1.30
CA TRP A 218 -11.12 -41.97 0.58
C TRP A 218 -10.24 -42.20 -0.64
N HIS A 219 -10.09 -43.45 -1.12
CA HIS A 219 -9.11 -43.75 -2.19
C HIS A 219 -9.69 -44.35 -3.47
N ARG A 220 -11.01 -44.14 -3.78
CA ARG A 220 -11.57 -44.79 -4.98
C ARG A 220 -12.59 -43.99 -5.80
N LEU A 221 -12.46 -42.68 -5.91
CA LEU A 221 -13.38 -41.88 -6.75
C LEU A 221 -12.69 -40.98 -7.82
N PHE A 222 -11.43 -41.24 -8.13
CA PHE A 222 -10.79 -40.63 -9.30
C PHE A 222 -10.16 -41.68 -10.20
N SER A 223 -10.99 -42.43 -10.92
CA SER A 223 -10.57 -43.02 -12.22
C SER A 223 -11.78 -43.63 -12.95
N ARG A 224 -11.88 -43.20 -14.19
CA ARG A 224 -12.60 -43.76 -15.33
C ARG A 224 -13.96 -43.17 -15.69
N ASN A 225 -13.90 -42.39 -16.81
CA ASN A 225 -14.96 -42.19 -17.79
C ASN A 225 -15.69 -43.48 -18.14
N VAL A 226 -17.00 -43.51 -17.96
CA VAL A 226 -17.92 -44.31 -18.80
C VAL A 226 -19.24 -43.58 -18.84
N MET A 227 -19.62 -43.07 -20.00
CA MET A 227 -20.98 -42.62 -20.32
C MET A 227 -21.86 -43.84 -20.55
N PRO A 228 -23.08 -43.93 -19.99
CA PRO A 228 -24.12 -44.79 -20.53
C PRO A 228 -25.00 -43.97 -21.51
N GLN A 229 -25.05 -44.41 -22.77
CA GLN A 229 -26.14 -44.09 -23.69
C GLN A 229 -27.42 -44.78 -23.27
N ASN A 230 -28.53 -44.06 -23.39
CA ASN A 230 -29.95 -44.42 -23.32
C ASN A 230 -30.71 -44.06 -22.05
N ALA A 231 -31.39 -42.93 -22.15
CA ALA A 231 -32.71 -42.72 -21.56
C ALA A 231 -33.47 -41.70 -22.43
N LYS A 232 -34.26 -42.22 -23.37
CA LYS A 232 -35.32 -41.46 -24.03
C LYS A 232 -36.60 -41.54 -23.18
N ASN A 233 -37.28 -40.38 -23.11
CA ASN A 233 -38.66 -40.18 -22.71
C ASN A 233 -39.01 -40.27 -21.22
N LEU A 234 -39.02 -39.13 -20.56
CA LEU A 234 -40.07 -38.71 -19.63
C LEU A 234 -40.25 -37.20 -19.80
N GLY A 235 -41.40 -36.78 -20.36
CA GLY A 235 -41.78 -35.39 -20.54
C GLY A 235 -42.05 -34.73 -19.17
N GLY A 236 -41.11 -33.93 -18.75
CA GLY A 236 -41.23 -32.93 -17.70
C GLY A 236 -40.40 -31.74 -18.17
N SER A 237 -41.01 -30.57 -18.21
CA SER A 237 -40.32 -29.32 -18.56
C SER A 237 -39.15 -29.12 -17.60
N VAL A 238 -37.93 -29.39 -18.10
CA VAL A 238 -36.70 -29.02 -17.43
C VAL A 238 -36.59 -27.50 -17.56
N VAL A 239 -36.99 -26.78 -16.54
CA VAL A 239 -36.60 -25.39 -16.37
C VAL A 239 -35.07 -25.41 -16.24
N SER A 240 -34.40 -24.77 -17.22
CA SER A 240 -32.95 -24.69 -17.26
C SER A 240 -32.46 -24.11 -15.93
N GLY A 241 -31.47 -24.76 -15.31
CA GLY A 241 -30.94 -24.36 -14.00
C GLY A 241 -30.36 -22.93 -13.97
N GLU A 242 -30.28 -22.25 -15.11
CA GLU A 242 -29.88 -20.84 -15.21
C GLU A 242 -31.02 -19.85 -14.90
N GLU A 243 -32.31 -20.21 -15.07
CA GLU A 243 -33.44 -19.36 -14.69
C GLU A 243 -33.81 -19.48 -13.21
N ALA A 244 -33.50 -20.57 -12.56
CA ALA A 244 -33.72 -20.75 -11.12
C ALA A 244 -32.73 -19.97 -10.24
N LEU A 245 -31.63 -19.47 -10.81
CA LEU A 245 -30.61 -18.65 -10.13
C LEU A 245 -30.87 -17.13 -10.21
N ARG A 246 -31.89 -16.70 -10.99
CA ARG A 246 -32.33 -15.29 -11.05
C ARG A 246 -33.46 -15.02 -10.08
N GLY A 247 -33.22 -15.19 -8.79
CA GLY A 247 -34.28 -15.02 -7.82
C GLY A 247 -33.85 -14.50 -6.48
N ALA A 248 -34.18 -13.27 -6.20
CA ALA A 248 -34.02 -12.38 -5.05
C ALA A 248 -32.69 -11.64 -4.98
N PRO A 249 -32.70 -10.33 -4.66
CA PRO A 249 -31.48 -9.58 -4.41
C PRO A 249 -30.69 -10.31 -3.30
N SER A 250 -29.49 -10.73 -3.62
CA SER A 250 -28.55 -11.22 -2.60
C SER A 250 -28.27 -10.04 -1.68
N ASP A 251 -28.35 -10.21 -0.37
CA ASP A 251 -27.81 -9.28 0.62
C ASP A 251 -26.28 -9.26 0.41
N GLU A 252 -25.84 -8.41 -0.51
CA GLU A 252 -24.45 -8.30 -0.94
C GLU A 252 -23.98 -6.87 -0.69
N ILE A 253 -22.88 -6.75 0.06
CA ILE A 253 -22.20 -5.48 0.33
C ILE A 253 -20.89 -5.48 -0.42
N ARG A 254 -20.62 -4.41 -1.18
CA ARG A 254 -19.42 -4.20 -1.97
C ARG A 254 -18.64 -3.02 -1.43
N ILE A 255 -17.41 -3.27 -1.00
CA ILE A 255 -16.53 -2.27 -0.41
C ILE A 255 -15.31 -2.11 -1.29
N LEU A 256 -15.01 -0.87 -1.67
CA LEU A 256 -13.78 -0.50 -2.36
C LEU A 256 -12.86 0.22 -1.38
N TYR A 257 -11.70 -0.34 -1.18
CA TYR A 257 -10.61 0.29 -0.43
C TYR A 257 -9.54 0.77 -1.39
N THR A 258 -9.25 2.07 -1.44
CA THR A 258 -8.28 2.60 -2.41
C THR A 258 -6.83 2.28 -2.03
N GLY A 259 -6.55 1.98 -0.75
CA GLY A 259 -5.18 2.17 -0.31
C GLY A 259 -4.76 3.60 -0.64
N ASP A 260 -3.61 3.77 -1.24
CA ASP A 260 -3.17 5.05 -1.81
C ASP A 260 -3.55 5.13 -3.28
N LEU A 261 -4.26 6.19 -3.64
CA LEU A 261 -4.74 6.44 -5.00
C LEU A 261 -3.63 7.09 -5.81
N GLY A 262 -3.25 6.45 -6.92
CA GLY A 262 -2.27 6.97 -7.86
C GLY A 262 -2.80 8.11 -8.71
N ARG A 263 -1.90 8.70 -9.49
CA ARG A 263 -2.19 9.80 -10.42
C ARG A 263 -2.27 9.28 -11.85
N PRO A 264 -3.20 9.75 -12.67
CA PRO A 264 -3.21 9.42 -14.08
C PRO A 264 -2.01 10.02 -14.84
N GLY A 265 -1.54 9.33 -15.87
CA GLY A 265 -0.49 9.80 -16.76
C GLY A 265 0.91 9.82 -16.14
N LYS A 266 1.16 9.11 -15.03
CA LYS A 266 2.50 8.91 -14.48
C LYS A 266 3.25 7.85 -15.28
N PRO A 267 4.57 8.01 -15.48
CA PRO A 267 5.34 6.99 -16.17
C PRO A 267 5.56 5.75 -15.29
N ILE A 268 5.88 4.65 -15.93
CA ILE A 268 6.26 3.36 -15.37
C ILE A 268 5.07 2.52 -14.96
N VAL A 269 4.20 3.02 -14.05
CA VAL A 269 3.03 2.28 -13.55
C VAL A 269 1.78 2.68 -14.31
N ARG A 270 0.80 1.76 -14.34
CA ARG A 270 -0.49 2.02 -14.98
C ARG A 270 -1.27 3.10 -14.27
N ASP A 271 -2.21 3.70 -14.99
CA ASP A 271 -3.20 4.58 -14.39
C ASP A 271 -4.12 3.82 -13.42
N PRO A 272 -4.67 4.50 -12.40
CA PRO A 272 -5.66 3.93 -11.51
C PRO A 272 -6.83 3.31 -12.28
N SER A 273 -7.20 2.08 -11.95
CA SER A 273 -8.32 1.37 -12.58
C SER A 273 -9.63 2.10 -12.36
N VAL A 274 -10.42 2.21 -13.43
CA VAL A 274 -11.79 2.75 -13.41
C VAL A 274 -12.84 1.71 -13.80
N SER A 275 -12.41 0.58 -14.33
CA SER A 275 -13.27 -0.51 -14.79
C SER A 275 -13.42 -1.56 -13.69
N MET A 276 -14.35 -1.31 -12.77
CA MET A 276 -14.68 -2.22 -11.68
C MET A 276 -16.19 -2.21 -11.41
N PRO A 277 -16.77 -3.23 -10.75
CA PRO A 277 -18.20 -3.22 -10.40
C PRO A 277 -18.54 -2.05 -9.47
N ALA A 278 -19.80 -1.56 -9.51
CA ALA A 278 -20.26 -0.46 -8.67
C ALA A 278 -20.14 -0.83 -7.16
N PRO A 279 -19.38 -0.09 -6.33
CA PRO A 279 -19.28 -0.30 -4.89
C PRO A 279 -20.46 0.33 -4.15
N ASP A 280 -20.81 -0.25 -2.98
CA ASP A 280 -21.74 0.37 -2.02
C ASP A 280 -21.01 1.38 -1.12
N TYR A 281 -19.74 1.08 -0.78
CA TYR A 281 -18.90 1.91 0.11
C TYR A 281 -17.51 2.07 -0.49
N ILE A 282 -16.96 3.29 -0.38
CA ILE A 282 -15.58 3.59 -0.77
C ILE A 282 -14.82 4.12 0.45
N PHE A 283 -13.70 3.47 0.80
CA PHE A 283 -12.71 4.00 1.72
C PHE A 283 -11.60 4.63 0.88
N MET A 284 -11.52 5.96 0.90
CA MET A 284 -10.68 6.73 -0.01
C MET A 284 -9.61 7.51 0.76
N GLU A 285 -8.36 7.44 0.29
CA GLU A 285 -7.29 8.26 0.80
C GLU A 285 -7.53 9.76 0.56
N SER A 286 -6.84 10.59 1.30
CA SER A 286 -7.00 12.05 1.24
C SER A 286 -5.70 12.81 1.57
N THR A 287 -4.55 12.23 1.25
CA THR A 287 -3.22 12.79 1.54
C THR A 287 -3.03 14.18 0.93
N TYR A 288 -3.47 14.37 -0.30
CA TYR A 288 -3.47 15.65 -1.02
C TYR A 288 -4.86 16.27 -1.12
N GLY A 289 -5.72 16.01 -0.15
CA GLY A 289 -7.11 16.45 -0.14
C GLY A 289 -7.34 17.97 -0.14
N ASN A 290 -6.30 18.78 0.11
CA ASN A 290 -6.36 20.25 0.11
C ASN A 290 -5.31 20.90 -0.80
N ARG A 291 -4.71 20.15 -1.73
CA ARG A 291 -3.60 20.64 -2.58
C ARG A 291 -3.81 20.20 -4.01
N LEU A 292 -3.25 20.98 -4.93
CA LEU A 292 -3.13 20.64 -6.35
C LEU A 292 -1.67 20.39 -6.70
N HIS A 293 -1.47 19.55 -7.70
CA HIS A 293 -0.15 19.31 -8.26
C HIS A 293 0.19 20.31 -9.37
N GLU A 294 1.46 20.61 -9.48
CA GLU A 294 2.01 21.28 -10.64
C GLU A 294 1.96 20.37 -11.88
N LYS A 295 1.88 20.96 -13.06
CA LYS A 295 1.94 20.19 -14.31
C LYS A 295 3.30 19.50 -14.46
N GLN A 296 3.31 18.24 -14.84
CA GLN A 296 4.53 17.43 -15.00
C GLN A 296 5.51 18.07 -16.02
N SER A 297 5.00 18.71 -17.09
CA SER A 297 5.84 19.40 -18.06
C SER A 297 6.65 20.55 -17.44
N ALA A 298 6.06 21.32 -16.54
CA ALA A 298 6.74 22.39 -15.81
C ALA A 298 7.83 21.83 -14.88
N ALA A 299 7.54 20.72 -14.20
CA ALA A 299 8.50 20.02 -13.35
C ALA A 299 9.73 19.51 -14.12
N MET A 300 9.52 19.00 -15.35
CA MET A 300 10.61 18.58 -16.22
C MET A 300 11.49 19.76 -16.66
N ASP A 301 10.90 20.91 -16.97
CA ASP A 301 11.64 22.13 -17.32
C ASP A 301 12.44 22.66 -16.13
N ASP A 302 11.87 22.60 -14.92
CA ASP A 302 12.58 22.95 -13.69
C ASP A 302 13.75 22.00 -13.41
N LEU A 303 13.57 20.70 -13.59
CA LEU A 303 14.66 19.73 -13.45
C LEU A 303 15.80 20.03 -14.44
N VAL A 304 15.49 20.35 -15.70
CA VAL A 304 16.47 20.79 -16.70
C VAL A 304 17.21 22.04 -16.24
N ARG A 305 16.48 23.06 -15.77
CA ARG A 305 17.04 24.30 -15.25
C ARG A 305 18.02 24.07 -14.11
N LEU A 306 17.62 23.23 -13.13
CA LEU A 306 18.42 22.92 -11.94
C LEU A 306 19.69 22.14 -12.29
N VAL A 307 19.60 21.16 -13.19
CA VAL A 307 20.78 20.41 -13.65
C VAL A 307 21.78 21.31 -14.35
N LYS A 308 21.34 22.18 -15.28
CA LYS A 308 22.20 23.14 -15.93
C LYS A 308 22.87 24.11 -14.96
N LYS A 309 22.10 24.62 -13.98
CA LYS A 309 22.59 25.49 -12.91
C LYS A 309 23.68 24.84 -12.06
N ALA A 310 23.47 23.57 -11.68
CA ALA A 310 24.46 22.80 -10.92
C ALA A 310 25.76 22.60 -11.72
N VAL A 311 25.66 22.34 -13.02
CA VAL A 311 26.82 22.21 -13.91
C VAL A 311 27.61 23.54 -14.01
N GLU A 312 26.95 24.68 -14.22
CA GLU A 312 27.54 26.00 -14.25
C GLU A 312 28.29 26.34 -12.96
N ARG A 313 27.71 26.01 -11.81
CA ARG A 313 28.31 26.23 -10.49
C ARG A 313 29.35 25.18 -10.09
N LYS A 314 29.53 24.13 -10.89
CA LYS A 314 30.34 22.95 -10.56
C LYS A 314 29.90 22.32 -9.23
N GLY A 315 28.60 22.42 -8.90
CA GLY A 315 27.97 21.95 -7.70
C GLY A 315 27.32 20.57 -7.87
N LYS A 316 26.85 20.02 -6.76
CA LYS A 316 26.11 18.75 -6.72
C LYS A 316 24.62 19.01 -6.55
N ILE A 317 23.78 18.09 -7.07
CA ILE A 317 22.36 18.02 -6.72
C ILE A 317 22.18 16.82 -5.79
N ILE A 318 21.68 17.05 -4.59
CA ILE A 318 21.35 16.02 -3.61
C ILE A 318 19.83 15.88 -3.60
N ILE A 319 19.33 14.69 -3.92
CA ILE A 319 17.91 14.41 -4.04
C ILE A 319 17.52 13.35 -3.00
N PRO A 320 16.92 13.74 -1.87
CA PRO A 320 16.26 12.80 -0.96
C PRO A 320 15.11 12.11 -1.70
N THR A 321 15.09 10.79 -1.70
CA THR A 321 14.05 10.00 -2.37
C THR A 321 13.58 8.85 -1.51
N PHE A 322 12.30 8.49 -1.64
CA PHE A 322 11.88 7.16 -1.21
C PHE A 322 12.56 6.12 -2.10
N ALA A 323 12.93 5.00 -1.50
CA ALA A 323 13.69 3.96 -2.19
C ALA A 323 12.84 3.18 -3.21
N ILE A 324 11.53 3.17 -3.02
CA ILE A 324 10.55 2.54 -3.90
C ILE A 324 9.79 3.63 -4.62
N GLU A 325 9.57 3.45 -5.90
CA GLU A 325 8.88 4.30 -6.87
C GLU A 325 9.65 5.61 -7.16
N ARG A 326 9.82 6.49 -6.17
CA ARG A 326 10.41 7.83 -6.39
C ARG A 326 11.84 7.78 -6.93
N ALA A 327 12.66 6.85 -6.45
CA ALA A 327 14.01 6.68 -6.95
C ALA A 327 14.01 6.20 -8.41
N GLN A 328 13.14 5.25 -8.76
CA GLN A 328 13.00 4.70 -10.11
C GLN A 328 12.42 5.74 -11.07
N GLU A 329 11.40 6.48 -10.66
CA GLU A 329 10.80 7.57 -11.45
C GLU A 329 11.80 8.68 -11.74
N MET A 330 12.58 9.12 -10.74
CA MET A 330 13.62 10.13 -10.95
C MET A 330 14.73 9.63 -11.88
N VAL A 331 15.13 8.37 -11.78
CA VAL A 331 16.09 7.75 -12.71
C VAL A 331 15.51 7.74 -14.12
N TYR A 332 14.25 7.37 -14.29
CA TYR A 332 13.56 7.38 -15.58
C TYR A 332 13.53 8.79 -16.20
N PHE A 333 13.12 9.82 -15.46
CA PHE A 333 13.10 11.18 -15.97
C PHE A 333 14.50 11.70 -16.35
N LEU A 334 15.50 11.42 -15.51
CA LEU A 334 16.88 11.80 -15.83
C LEU A 334 17.39 11.08 -17.09
N HIS A 335 17.02 9.79 -17.26
CA HIS A 335 17.32 9.04 -18.47
C HIS A 335 16.70 9.71 -19.72
N LEU A 336 15.40 10.01 -19.69
CA LEU A 336 14.72 10.71 -20.79
C LEU A 336 15.39 12.04 -21.14
N LEU A 337 15.77 12.83 -20.12
CA LEU A 337 16.40 14.14 -20.35
C LEU A 337 17.81 14.02 -20.96
N VAL A 338 18.56 12.98 -20.57
CA VAL A 338 19.88 12.68 -21.19
C VAL A 338 19.70 12.23 -22.65
N ASP A 339 18.78 11.31 -22.92
CA ASP A 339 18.49 10.80 -24.27
C ASP A 339 18.00 11.91 -25.19
N GLN A 340 17.14 12.80 -24.71
CA GLN A 340 16.66 13.99 -25.43
C GLN A 340 17.70 15.10 -25.54
N LYS A 341 18.89 14.92 -24.97
CA LYS A 341 19.97 15.94 -24.93
C LYS A 341 19.55 17.28 -24.30
N LYS A 342 18.53 17.26 -23.43
CA LYS A 342 18.05 18.44 -22.70
C LYS A 342 18.98 18.84 -21.56
N ILE A 343 19.65 17.83 -20.96
CA ILE A 343 20.66 18.01 -19.93
C ILE A 343 22.02 17.45 -20.38
N PRO A 344 23.13 17.98 -19.88
CA PRO A 344 24.44 17.43 -20.15
C PRO A 344 24.62 16.08 -19.47
N GLN A 345 25.45 15.22 -20.07
CA GLN A 345 25.78 13.92 -19.52
C GLN A 345 26.73 14.08 -18.32
N ILE A 346 26.18 14.12 -17.10
CA ILE A 346 26.93 14.15 -15.84
C ILE A 346 26.72 12.87 -15.06
N PRO A 347 27.62 12.50 -14.14
CA PRO A 347 27.44 11.33 -13.29
C PRO A 347 26.16 11.42 -12.44
N ILE A 348 25.39 10.35 -12.43
CA ILE A 348 24.17 10.18 -11.62
C ILE A 348 24.37 8.96 -10.74
N TYR A 349 24.16 9.11 -9.44
CA TYR A 349 24.37 8.06 -8.46
C TYR A 349 23.07 7.78 -7.71
N VAL A 350 22.68 6.50 -7.62
CA VAL A 350 21.65 6.02 -6.71
C VAL A 350 22.37 5.40 -5.53
N ASP A 351 22.49 6.12 -4.43
CA ASP A 351 23.18 5.66 -3.21
C ASP A 351 22.17 5.15 -2.18
N SER A 352 21.58 3.99 -2.49
CA SER A 352 20.66 3.28 -1.62
C SER A 352 20.62 1.79 -2.00
N PRO A 353 21.06 0.88 -1.11
CA PRO A 353 20.92 -0.56 -1.36
C PRO A 353 19.46 -0.99 -1.54
N MET A 354 18.54 -0.38 -0.81
CA MET A 354 17.11 -0.67 -0.92
C MET A 354 16.56 -0.23 -2.28
N ALA A 355 16.94 0.95 -2.78
CA ALA A 355 16.53 1.40 -4.12
C ALA A 355 17.09 0.48 -5.22
N ALA A 356 18.33 -0.01 -5.06
CA ALA A 356 18.92 -0.99 -5.97
C ALA A 356 18.11 -2.29 -6.02
N ASN A 357 17.74 -2.83 -4.86
CA ASN A 357 16.93 -4.05 -4.75
C ASN A 357 15.51 -3.82 -5.32
N ALA A 358 14.88 -2.68 -5.00
CA ALA A 358 13.58 -2.31 -5.55
C ALA A 358 13.63 -2.24 -7.08
N THR A 359 14.66 -1.61 -7.67
CA THR A 359 14.84 -1.57 -9.13
C THR A 359 14.92 -2.97 -9.75
N GLY A 360 15.58 -3.92 -9.07
CA GLY A 360 15.58 -5.33 -9.49
C GLY A 360 14.17 -5.94 -9.49
N ILE A 361 13.34 -5.62 -8.48
CA ILE A 361 11.94 -6.08 -8.42
C ILE A 361 11.12 -5.44 -9.54
N PHE A 362 11.30 -4.16 -9.83
CA PHE A 362 10.64 -3.52 -10.98
C PHE A 362 10.87 -4.31 -12.27
N GLN A 363 12.10 -4.76 -12.51
CA GLN A 363 12.43 -5.56 -13.70
C GLN A 363 11.77 -6.94 -13.74
N LEU A 364 11.35 -7.48 -12.60
CA LEU A 364 10.67 -8.78 -12.49
C LEU A 364 9.15 -8.69 -12.67
N HIS A 365 8.56 -7.49 -12.60
CA HIS A 365 7.11 -7.28 -12.63
C HIS A 365 6.65 -6.36 -13.77
N PRO A 366 6.93 -6.70 -15.03
CA PRO A 366 6.49 -5.91 -16.18
C PRO A 366 4.97 -5.86 -16.35
N GLU A 367 4.24 -6.78 -15.71
CA GLU A 367 2.77 -6.77 -15.67
C GLU A 367 2.17 -5.53 -15.01
N CYS A 368 2.96 -4.80 -14.23
CA CYS A 368 2.54 -3.55 -13.58
C CYS A 368 2.84 -2.30 -14.43
N TYR A 369 3.55 -2.44 -15.55
CA TYR A 369 3.97 -1.28 -16.34
C TYR A 369 2.84 -0.71 -17.18
N ASP A 370 2.90 0.60 -17.41
CA ASP A 370 2.13 1.28 -18.44
C ASP A 370 2.51 0.78 -19.84
N GLU A 371 1.73 1.17 -20.85
CA GLU A 371 1.96 0.69 -22.22
C GLU A 371 3.28 1.21 -22.79
N GLU A 372 3.65 2.47 -22.51
CA GLU A 372 4.90 3.10 -22.99
C GLU A 372 6.14 2.41 -22.42
N THR A 373 6.17 2.17 -21.12
CA THR A 373 7.28 1.49 -20.45
C THR A 373 7.37 0.03 -20.89
N ASN A 374 6.23 -0.66 -21.03
CA ASN A 374 6.17 -2.02 -21.55
C ASN A 374 6.75 -2.10 -22.97
N GLU A 375 6.36 -1.18 -23.85
CA GLU A 375 6.87 -1.14 -25.23
C GLU A 375 8.38 -0.89 -25.24
N ALA A 376 8.85 0.10 -24.49
CA ALA A 376 10.28 0.43 -24.40
C ALA A 376 11.11 -0.73 -23.81
N PHE A 377 10.62 -1.38 -22.76
CA PHE A 377 11.34 -2.45 -22.06
C PHE A 377 11.27 -3.78 -22.83
N LEU A 378 10.08 -4.22 -23.26
CA LEU A 378 9.89 -5.53 -23.87
C LEU A 378 10.18 -5.54 -25.37
N ARG A 379 9.74 -4.52 -26.13
CA ARG A 379 9.88 -4.49 -27.59
C ARG A 379 11.22 -3.94 -28.05
N HIS A 380 11.75 -2.93 -27.38
CA HIS A 380 13.00 -2.28 -27.79
C HIS A 380 14.21 -2.71 -26.96
N HIS A 381 14.05 -3.63 -25.99
CA HIS A 381 15.12 -4.09 -25.10
C HIS A 381 15.89 -2.97 -24.41
N LYS A 382 15.26 -1.82 -24.19
CA LYS A 382 15.84 -0.72 -23.45
C LYS A 382 15.55 -0.90 -21.96
N ASN A 383 16.59 -0.85 -21.14
CA ASN A 383 16.41 -0.83 -19.70
C ASN A 383 16.04 0.59 -19.25
N PRO A 384 14.78 0.90 -18.84
CA PRO A 384 14.39 2.24 -18.45
C PRO A 384 15.13 2.73 -17.19
N PHE A 385 15.66 1.79 -16.39
CA PHE A 385 16.37 2.05 -15.14
C PHE A 385 17.88 1.92 -15.26
N GLY A 386 18.45 1.88 -16.48
CA GLY A 386 19.89 1.73 -16.70
C GLY A 386 20.38 2.49 -17.91
N PHE A 387 21.35 3.40 -17.74
CA PHE A 387 22.01 4.14 -18.80
C PHE A 387 23.45 4.49 -18.41
N ALA A 388 24.27 4.90 -19.39
CA ALA A 388 25.73 4.99 -19.26
C ALA A 388 26.24 5.89 -18.12
N SER A 389 25.53 6.96 -17.77
CA SER A 389 25.93 7.88 -16.69
C SER A 389 25.35 7.52 -15.32
N LEU A 390 24.52 6.46 -15.21
CA LEU A 390 23.96 5.98 -13.95
C LEU A 390 24.88 4.97 -13.27
N THR A 391 25.10 5.17 -11.99
CA THR A 391 25.83 4.21 -11.14
C THR A 391 25.05 3.96 -9.86
N THR A 392 24.76 2.70 -9.56
CA THR A 392 24.14 2.30 -8.29
C THR A 392 25.22 1.95 -7.28
N ILE A 393 25.11 2.53 -6.08
CA ILE A 393 26.06 2.33 -4.98
C ILE A 393 25.38 1.51 -3.88
N THR A 394 25.98 0.37 -3.54
CA THR A 394 25.49 -0.51 -2.48
C THR A 394 26.41 -0.56 -1.27
N SER A 395 27.73 -0.40 -1.45
CA SER A 395 28.69 -0.45 -0.36
C SER A 395 28.78 0.88 0.43
N VAL A 396 29.15 0.78 1.71
CA VAL A 396 29.35 1.95 2.59
C VAL A 396 30.58 2.74 2.19
N ASP A 397 31.63 2.06 1.75
CA ASP A 397 32.89 2.73 1.41
C ASP A 397 32.79 3.52 0.12
N GLU A 398 32.10 3.00 -0.90
CA GLU A 398 31.79 3.77 -2.11
C GLU A 398 30.92 5.01 -1.80
N SER A 399 29.94 4.89 -0.90
CA SER A 399 29.12 6.00 -0.44
C SER A 399 29.95 7.10 0.23
N LYS A 400 30.93 6.74 1.06
CA LYS A 400 31.88 7.70 1.68
C LYS A 400 32.75 8.38 0.62
N GLU A 401 33.28 7.61 -0.33
CA GLU A 401 34.09 8.17 -1.42
C GLU A 401 33.30 9.13 -2.31
N LEU A 402 31.99 8.87 -2.51
CA LEU A 402 31.13 9.76 -3.27
C LEU A 402 31.04 11.17 -2.65
N ASN A 403 31.04 11.28 -1.32
CA ASN A 403 31.04 12.58 -0.64
C ASN A 403 32.34 13.37 -0.87
N LYS A 404 33.47 12.70 -1.13
CA LYS A 404 34.78 13.33 -1.41
C LYS A 404 34.93 13.78 -2.86
N LYS A 405 34.13 13.25 -3.80
CA LYS A 405 34.17 13.63 -5.20
C LYS A 405 33.77 15.08 -5.37
N ASN A 406 34.43 15.79 -6.30
CA ASN A 406 34.10 17.16 -6.66
C ASN A 406 33.51 17.22 -8.07
N GLY A 407 32.86 18.35 -8.41
CA GLY A 407 32.27 18.61 -9.71
C GLY A 407 30.78 18.29 -9.77
N PRO A 408 30.16 18.59 -10.92
CA PRO A 408 28.74 18.41 -11.09
C PRO A 408 28.36 16.92 -11.11
N MET A 409 27.41 16.55 -10.29
CA MET A 409 26.82 15.21 -10.22
C MET A 409 25.45 15.27 -9.55
N ILE A 410 24.65 14.23 -9.76
CA ILE A 410 23.36 14.03 -9.08
C ILE A 410 23.50 12.84 -8.15
N ILE A 411 23.04 12.98 -6.92
CA ILE A 411 23.02 11.90 -5.90
C ILE A 411 21.58 11.74 -5.42
N LEU A 412 20.97 10.60 -5.76
CA LEU A 412 19.69 10.17 -5.22
C LEU A 412 19.96 9.24 -4.02
N SER A 413 19.36 9.53 -2.88
CA SER A 413 19.58 8.71 -1.67
C SER A 413 18.37 8.66 -0.79
N ALA A 414 18.08 7.51 -0.21
CA ALA A 414 17.02 7.33 0.76
C ALA A 414 17.51 7.71 2.17
N ASP A 415 16.68 8.25 3.00
CA ASP A 415 15.24 8.33 3.04
C ASP A 415 14.71 9.67 2.45
N GLY A 416 13.50 9.63 1.88
CA GLY A 416 12.85 10.79 1.24
C GLY A 416 12.52 11.93 2.20
N MET A 417 12.22 11.66 3.47
CA MET A 417 11.93 12.66 4.51
C MET A 417 13.17 13.13 5.28
N CYS A 418 14.35 12.61 4.94
CA CYS A 418 15.64 12.93 5.55
C CYS A 418 15.75 12.55 7.05
N GLU A 419 15.03 11.53 7.53
CA GLU A 419 15.06 11.12 8.94
C GLU A 419 16.10 10.02 9.21
N ALA A 420 16.46 9.24 8.21
CA ALA A 420 17.36 8.10 8.34
C ALA A 420 18.21 7.87 7.09
N GLY A 421 19.11 6.88 7.13
CA GLY A 421 19.81 6.41 5.96
C GLY A 421 21.01 7.25 5.51
N ARG A 422 21.48 6.95 4.29
CA ARG A 422 22.69 7.58 3.73
C ARG A 422 22.50 9.04 3.37
N ILE A 423 21.26 9.46 3.12
CA ILE A 423 20.91 10.84 2.83
C ILE A 423 21.39 11.79 3.92
N LEU A 424 21.35 11.39 5.20
CA LEU A 424 21.84 12.22 6.29
C LEU A 424 23.34 12.55 6.15
N HIS A 425 24.14 11.57 5.71
CA HIS A 425 25.56 11.78 5.45
C HIS A 425 25.79 12.69 4.22
N HIS A 426 24.99 12.53 3.17
CA HIS A 426 25.07 13.41 1.99
C HIS A 426 24.67 14.83 2.36
N LEU A 427 23.61 15.03 3.14
CA LEU A 427 23.21 16.35 3.62
C LEU A 427 24.29 16.98 4.49
N ALA A 428 24.82 16.26 5.51
CA ALA A 428 25.87 16.77 6.37
C ALA A 428 27.12 17.24 5.59
N ASN A 429 27.49 16.54 4.51
CA ASN A 429 28.67 16.88 3.70
C ASN A 429 28.40 17.98 2.63
N ASN A 430 27.15 18.26 2.29
CA ASN A 430 26.83 19.09 1.12
C ASN A 430 25.95 20.31 1.40
N ILE A 431 25.16 20.32 2.49
CA ILE A 431 24.15 21.36 2.77
C ILE A 431 24.75 22.74 3.05
N SER A 432 26.01 22.81 3.50
CA SER A 432 26.70 24.06 3.79
C SER A 432 27.50 24.62 2.60
N ASN A 433 27.41 23.97 1.43
CA ASN A 433 28.08 24.46 0.23
C ASN A 433 27.08 25.23 -0.66
N PRO A 434 27.27 26.55 -0.89
CA PRO A 434 26.33 27.39 -1.66
C PRO A 434 26.28 27.05 -3.16
N ASN A 435 27.23 26.28 -3.68
CA ASN A 435 27.20 25.80 -5.06
C ASN A 435 26.28 24.61 -5.27
N ASN A 436 25.93 23.89 -4.17
CA ASN A 436 25.10 22.70 -4.22
C ASN A 436 23.61 23.03 -4.20
N ILE A 437 22.81 22.11 -4.67
CA ILE A 437 21.34 22.16 -4.66
C ILE A 437 20.82 20.97 -3.86
N ILE A 438 19.90 21.21 -2.94
CA ILE A 438 19.08 20.19 -2.31
C ILE A 438 17.73 20.22 -3.01
N LEU A 439 17.40 19.16 -3.74
CA LEU A 439 16.16 19.07 -4.50
C LEU A 439 15.19 18.11 -3.82
N LEU A 440 14.11 18.63 -3.26
CA LEU A 440 13.06 17.88 -2.61
C LEU A 440 11.99 17.50 -3.63
N VAL A 441 11.70 16.21 -3.76
CA VAL A 441 10.83 15.65 -4.82
C VAL A 441 9.65 14.85 -4.28
N GLY A 442 9.26 15.07 -3.02
CA GLY A 442 8.17 14.33 -2.38
C GLY A 442 7.57 15.05 -1.20
N TYR A 443 6.57 14.43 -0.61
CA TYR A 443 5.93 14.93 0.60
C TYR A 443 6.92 14.94 1.78
N MET A 444 6.90 16.01 2.56
CA MET A 444 7.70 16.18 3.78
C MET A 444 6.76 16.31 4.98
N ALA A 445 6.66 15.24 5.76
CA ALA A 445 5.83 15.20 6.95
C ALA A 445 6.28 16.25 7.99
N GLU A 446 5.34 16.69 8.80
CA GLU A 446 5.64 17.64 9.88
C GLU A 446 6.73 17.12 10.83
N ASN A 447 7.53 18.03 11.34
CA ASN A 447 8.63 17.77 12.28
C ASN A 447 9.83 16.98 11.71
N THR A 448 9.83 16.58 10.43
CA THR A 448 10.98 15.91 9.79
C THR A 448 12.09 16.91 9.44
N LEU A 449 13.32 16.40 9.25
CA LEU A 449 14.45 17.20 8.79
C LEU A 449 14.19 17.77 7.37
N GLY A 450 13.63 16.94 6.47
CA GLY A 450 13.25 17.38 5.13
C GLY A 450 12.27 18.56 5.16
N ARG A 451 11.27 18.52 6.07
CA ARG A 451 10.33 19.63 6.28
C ARG A 451 11.02 20.91 6.74
N LYS A 452 11.94 20.83 7.72
CA LYS A 452 12.71 21.96 8.20
C LYS A 452 13.55 22.60 7.11
N ILE A 453 14.20 21.79 6.26
CA ILE A 453 14.99 22.25 5.12
C ILE A 453 14.07 22.94 4.11
N ARG A 454 12.93 22.37 3.77
CA ARG A 454 11.93 22.93 2.86
C ARG A 454 11.40 24.29 3.35
N ASP A 455 11.11 24.40 4.64
CA ASP A 455 10.55 25.60 5.25
C ASP A 455 11.62 26.70 5.47
N GLY A 456 12.86 26.49 5.02
CA GLY A 456 13.92 27.49 4.98
C GLY A 456 14.61 27.74 6.31
N VAL A 457 14.61 26.78 7.22
CA VAL A 457 15.37 26.84 8.49
C VAL A 457 16.85 27.00 8.17
N LYS A 458 17.50 28.04 8.75
CA LYS A 458 18.88 28.44 8.41
C LYS A 458 19.96 27.53 8.99
N GLU A 459 19.65 26.79 10.03
CA GLU A 459 20.55 25.84 10.66
C GLU A 459 19.79 24.60 11.08
N VAL A 460 20.30 23.44 10.72
CA VAL A 460 19.65 22.13 10.97
C VAL A 460 20.60 21.21 11.72
N HIS A 461 20.02 20.30 12.53
CA HIS A 461 20.74 19.32 13.28
C HIS A 461 20.77 17.98 12.50
N ILE A 462 21.95 17.48 12.15
CA ILE A 462 22.15 16.24 11.39
C ILE A 462 23.23 15.40 12.08
N LEU A 463 22.92 14.14 12.39
CA LEU A 463 23.88 13.16 13.00
C LEU A 463 24.59 13.63 14.27
N GLY A 464 23.98 14.55 15.02
CA GLY A 464 24.54 15.06 16.29
C GLY A 464 25.17 16.45 16.19
N ASP A 465 25.39 16.97 14.99
CA ASP A 465 26.02 18.26 14.73
C ASP A 465 25.07 19.27 14.08
N TYR A 466 25.38 20.55 14.21
CA TYR A 466 24.62 21.66 13.58
C TYR A 466 25.29 22.09 12.26
N TYR A 467 24.45 22.23 11.22
CA TYR A 467 24.89 22.62 9.87
C TYR A 467 24.10 23.82 9.39
N LYS A 468 24.81 24.85 8.90
CA LYS A 468 24.17 26.01 8.22
C LYS A 468 23.67 25.57 6.85
N VAL A 469 22.41 25.88 6.54
CA VAL A 469 21.82 25.65 5.24
C VAL A 469 22.23 26.78 4.31
N GLN A 470 23.26 26.55 3.47
CA GLN A 470 23.78 27.50 2.47
C GLN A 470 23.54 27.00 1.05
N ALA A 471 23.36 25.69 0.85
CA ALA A 471 22.92 25.12 -0.41
C ALA A 471 21.57 25.72 -0.82
N GLU A 472 21.34 25.87 -2.11
CA GLU A 472 20.03 26.23 -2.62
C GLU A 472 19.06 25.08 -2.39
N VAL A 473 17.88 25.41 -1.83
CA VAL A 473 16.81 24.41 -1.59
C VAL A 473 15.70 24.66 -2.58
N GLU A 474 15.40 23.65 -3.37
CA GLU A 474 14.33 23.66 -4.37
C GLU A 474 13.36 22.50 -4.11
N THR A 475 12.10 22.68 -4.48
CA THR A 475 11.05 21.66 -4.32
C THR A 475 10.28 21.51 -5.62
N ILE A 476 10.12 20.28 -6.07
CA ILE A 476 9.26 19.94 -7.21
C ILE A 476 8.16 18.99 -6.68
N ASN A 477 6.93 19.50 -6.58
CA ASN A 477 5.80 18.75 -6.02
C ASN A 477 5.10 17.87 -7.06
N ALA A 478 5.29 18.11 -8.36
CA ALA A 478 4.65 17.38 -9.44
C ALA A 478 4.94 15.87 -9.46
N PHE A 479 6.00 15.45 -8.77
CA PHE A 479 6.40 14.04 -8.70
C PHE A 479 5.69 13.25 -7.58
N SER A 480 4.74 13.80 -6.83
CA SER A 480 3.96 13.02 -5.87
C SER A 480 3.25 11.85 -6.55
N ALA A 481 3.17 10.70 -5.85
CA ALA A 481 2.47 9.53 -6.34
C ALA A 481 0.98 9.54 -6.01
N HIS A 482 0.56 10.29 -4.98
CA HIS A 482 -0.85 10.41 -4.59
C HIS A 482 -1.61 11.34 -5.51
N ALA A 483 -2.84 10.99 -5.83
CA ALA A 483 -3.76 11.89 -6.52
C ALA A 483 -4.04 13.14 -5.68
N ASP A 484 -4.17 14.28 -6.34
CA ASP A 484 -4.70 15.49 -5.70
C ASP A 484 -6.23 15.48 -5.63
N TYR A 485 -6.82 16.51 -5.01
CA TYR A 485 -8.26 16.52 -4.79
C TYR A 485 -9.09 16.62 -6.09
N GLU A 486 -8.57 17.22 -7.17
CA GLU A 486 -9.24 17.25 -8.47
C GLU A 486 -9.09 15.89 -9.19
N GLU A 487 -7.88 15.34 -9.26
CA GLU A 487 -7.61 14.01 -9.82
C GLU A 487 -8.45 12.93 -9.12
N SER A 488 -8.60 13.04 -7.79
CA SER A 488 -9.43 12.13 -6.99
C SER A 488 -10.92 12.21 -7.35
N VAL A 489 -11.45 13.41 -7.59
CA VAL A 489 -12.85 13.61 -8.03
C VAL A 489 -13.03 13.13 -9.46
N GLU A 490 -12.09 13.40 -10.37
CA GLU A 490 -12.13 12.92 -11.74
C GLU A 490 -12.14 11.38 -11.80
N TRP A 491 -11.32 10.74 -10.97
CA TRP A 491 -11.32 9.29 -10.82
C TRP A 491 -12.67 8.77 -10.32
N LEU A 492 -13.23 9.35 -9.25
CA LEU A 492 -14.57 8.98 -8.73
C LEU A 492 -15.66 9.14 -9.79
N ASN A 493 -15.63 10.22 -10.57
CA ASN A 493 -16.59 10.47 -11.65
C ASN A 493 -16.49 9.45 -12.80
N SER A 494 -15.35 8.77 -12.91
CA SER A 494 -15.12 7.72 -13.92
C SER A 494 -15.61 6.34 -13.48
N LEU A 495 -16.00 6.18 -12.20
CA LEU A 495 -16.54 4.93 -11.68
C LEU A 495 -18.05 4.82 -11.90
N ASP A 496 -18.56 3.59 -11.95
CA ASP A 496 -19.99 3.34 -11.76
C ASP A 496 -20.35 3.51 -10.27
N THR A 497 -20.95 4.65 -9.95
CA THR A 497 -21.39 4.99 -8.58
C THR A 497 -22.88 4.74 -8.35
N SER A 498 -23.55 3.97 -9.20
CA SER A 498 -25.01 3.72 -9.12
C SER A 498 -25.46 3.05 -7.81
N ARG A 499 -24.55 2.34 -7.13
CA ARG A 499 -24.81 1.69 -5.84
C ARG A 499 -24.23 2.46 -4.65
N LEU A 500 -23.45 3.52 -4.88
CA LEU A 500 -22.68 4.18 -3.83
C LEU A 500 -23.59 4.81 -2.76
N LYS A 501 -23.43 4.33 -1.54
CA LYS A 501 -24.14 4.80 -0.35
C LYS A 501 -23.32 5.81 0.44
N LYS A 502 -22.01 5.57 0.61
CA LYS A 502 -21.15 6.45 1.41
C LYS A 502 -19.67 6.37 1.00
N ILE A 503 -18.96 7.51 1.13
CA ILE A 503 -17.50 7.60 1.03
C ILE A 503 -16.94 7.84 2.42
N PHE A 504 -15.97 7.04 2.83
CA PHE A 504 -15.19 7.20 4.04
C PHE A 504 -13.81 7.76 3.70
N LEU A 505 -13.47 8.93 4.26
CA LEU A 505 -12.14 9.52 4.07
C LEU A 505 -11.18 9.00 5.14
N VAL A 506 -10.08 8.42 4.67
CA VAL A 506 -8.98 7.88 5.46
C VAL A 506 -7.65 8.44 4.95
N HIS A 507 -6.53 8.14 5.59
CA HIS A 507 -5.18 8.40 5.11
C HIS A 507 -4.98 9.85 4.65
N GLY A 508 -5.13 10.80 5.59
CA GLY A 508 -4.97 12.23 5.35
C GLY A 508 -4.97 13.03 6.66
N GLU A 509 -4.27 14.14 6.66
CA GLU A 509 -4.32 15.10 7.77
C GLU A 509 -5.72 15.69 7.89
N LYS A 510 -6.10 16.11 9.07
CA LYS A 510 -7.47 16.56 9.38
C LYS A 510 -7.95 17.70 8.46
N ASP A 511 -7.10 18.68 8.21
CA ASP A 511 -7.43 19.82 7.33
C ASP A 511 -7.57 19.39 5.86
N ALA A 512 -6.78 18.42 5.39
CA ALA A 512 -6.89 17.84 4.07
C ALA A 512 -8.22 17.08 3.92
N GLN A 513 -8.61 16.29 4.92
CA GLN A 513 -9.87 15.55 4.93
C GLN A 513 -11.09 16.48 4.99
N GLU A 514 -11.05 17.54 5.80
CA GLU A 514 -12.13 18.53 5.87
C GLU A 514 -12.33 19.25 4.53
N TYR A 515 -11.22 19.63 3.87
CA TYR A 515 -11.29 20.25 2.54
C TYR A 515 -11.84 19.28 1.49
N MET A 516 -11.31 18.04 1.45
CA MET A 516 -11.74 17.01 0.53
C MET A 516 -13.22 16.68 0.69
N LYS A 517 -13.70 16.52 1.93
CA LYS A 517 -15.14 16.34 2.21
C LYS A 517 -15.98 17.46 1.64
N LYS A 518 -15.57 18.71 1.84
CA LYS A 518 -16.28 19.87 1.28
C LYS A 518 -16.28 19.85 -0.25
N HIS A 519 -15.14 19.52 -0.84
CA HIS A 519 -14.96 19.48 -2.29
C HIS A 519 -15.81 18.36 -2.93
N LEU A 520 -15.81 17.16 -2.34
CA LEU A 520 -16.69 16.07 -2.76
C LEU A 520 -18.16 16.42 -2.68
N ASN A 521 -18.60 17.07 -1.58
CA ASN A 521 -19.99 17.53 -1.44
C ASN A 521 -20.38 18.54 -2.54
N GLN A 522 -19.47 19.42 -2.96
CA GLN A 522 -19.69 20.37 -4.06
C GLN A 522 -19.80 19.66 -5.41
N ASN A 523 -19.16 18.53 -5.59
CA ASN A 523 -19.20 17.69 -6.78
C ASN A 523 -20.32 16.63 -6.77
N GLY A 524 -21.25 16.70 -5.80
CA GLY A 524 -22.45 15.87 -5.78
C GLY A 524 -22.41 14.66 -4.85
N TYR A 525 -21.28 14.33 -4.26
CA TYR A 525 -21.12 13.26 -3.28
C TYR A 525 -21.53 13.74 -1.88
N LYS A 526 -22.78 13.49 -1.47
CA LYS A 526 -23.36 14.08 -0.25
C LYS A 526 -23.05 13.30 1.03
N ASP A 527 -22.84 12.00 0.91
CA ASP A 527 -22.62 11.10 2.05
C ASP A 527 -21.14 10.80 2.21
N VAL A 528 -20.40 11.78 2.74
CA VAL A 528 -18.96 11.69 2.97
C VAL A 528 -18.68 11.75 4.46
N GLU A 529 -17.98 10.75 5.00
CA GLU A 529 -17.62 10.63 6.40
C GLU A 529 -16.09 10.72 6.59
N ILE A 530 -15.62 11.49 7.56
CA ILE A 530 -14.22 11.49 7.96
C ILE A 530 -14.04 10.46 9.07
N VAL A 531 -13.25 9.43 8.79
CA VAL A 531 -13.03 8.34 9.73
C VAL A 531 -12.22 8.82 10.93
N LYS A 532 -12.68 8.45 12.13
CA LYS A 532 -11.98 8.72 13.38
C LYS A 532 -11.41 7.44 13.98
N TYR A 533 -10.31 7.57 14.69
CA TYR A 533 -9.63 6.47 15.34
C TYR A 533 -10.57 5.70 16.29
N GLY A 534 -10.71 4.40 16.07
CA GLY A 534 -11.50 3.49 16.90
C GLY A 534 -13.02 3.66 16.82
N GLU A 535 -13.55 4.62 16.06
CA GLU A 535 -14.98 4.78 15.86
C GLU A 535 -15.52 3.66 14.95
N VAL A 536 -16.62 3.02 15.36
CA VAL A 536 -17.23 1.90 14.64
C VAL A 536 -18.34 2.40 13.74
N TYR A 537 -18.29 2.02 12.47
CA TYR A 537 -19.28 2.34 11.44
C TYR A 537 -19.99 1.07 10.99
N ASN A 538 -21.33 1.13 10.91
CA ASN A 538 -22.14 0.03 10.38
C ASN A 538 -22.28 0.19 8.87
N LEU A 539 -22.09 -0.91 8.12
CA LEU A 539 -22.29 -0.99 6.68
C LEU A 539 -23.56 -1.83 6.42
N GLU A 540 -24.61 -1.17 5.89
CA GLU A 540 -25.94 -1.74 5.64
C GLU A 540 -26.27 -1.84 4.14
#